data_a37ce948b18856cf8b6cff711f43b3e9
#
_entry.id   a37ce948b18856cf8b6cff711f43b3e9
#
_cell.length_a   1.000
_cell.length_b   1.000
_cell.length_c   1.000
_cell.angle_alpha   90.00
_cell.angle_beta   90.00
_cell.angle_gamma   90.00
#
_symmetry.space_group_name_H-M   'P 1'
#
loop_
_entity.id
_entity.type
_entity.pdbx_description
1 polymer ?
#
loop_
_entity_poly.entity_id
_entity_poly.type
_entity_poly.pdbx_seq_one_letter_code
_entity_poly.pdbx_strand_id
1 'polypeptide(L)'
;LATFAGVMILAGKMLAKAGPRRLTIAGGLMLGLGFVLGGFFGTSFWAQFICIGLIAGAGIGLGYVVPIAVGVKWFPDKKGMITGLAVAGFGFGATIWVKLAGSWFGGLLNYAEVFGLPPVQSVFVIYGVIFAVLVLLGSIVMVNPPEGYKPEGWQPSETQAAANQGGVGFAPNQMLKTSQFYSIWVVFLSSAIAGLMVIYCIKLFGVDALEFRGIENAGLTTETAVAWLAIFNGLGRILWGMISDRIGRKTAIVIMSLAQGAAMLMTYHVFIHTGLTTGLIVAACLIGFNYGGIFALFPAITADYFGNKEVGRNYGWIFSAYGVAGIVGPLLAGIFKDAAAGGASPIGWMTPFLIAGVSCLIGGVIMLFTNAPQPKSRASAG
;
A
#
# COMPACT_ATOMS: atom_id res chain seq x y z
N LEU A 1 5.53 -2.34 -9.14
CA LEU A 1 5.30 -1.23 -8.19
C LEU A 1 5.77 0.11 -8.78
N ALA A 2 6.97 0.19 -9.38
CA ALA A 2 7.48 1.43 -9.97
C ALA A 2 6.56 1.95 -11.10
N THR A 3 6.17 1.10 -12.04
CA THR A 3 5.22 1.41 -13.12
C THR A 3 3.88 1.89 -12.55
N PHE A 4 3.36 1.16 -11.56
CA PHE A 4 2.14 1.52 -10.85
C PHE A 4 2.20 2.95 -10.30
N ALA A 5 3.26 3.27 -9.54
CA ALA A 5 3.42 4.59 -8.95
C ALA A 5 3.63 5.70 -10.00
N GLY A 6 4.42 5.43 -11.04
CA GLY A 6 4.65 6.37 -12.15
C GLY A 6 3.35 6.68 -12.90
N VAL A 7 2.59 5.66 -13.26
CA VAL A 7 1.31 5.83 -13.96
C VAL A 7 0.25 6.50 -13.07
N MET A 8 0.29 6.28 -11.75
CA MET A 8 -0.62 6.93 -10.82
C MET A 8 -0.50 8.46 -10.83
N ILE A 9 0.70 9.02 -11.06
CA ILE A 9 0.90 10.46 -11.26
C ILE A 9 0.14 10.96 -12.50
N LEU A 10 0.21 10.19 -13.60
CA LEU A 10 -0.51 10.49 -14.83
C LEU A 10 -2.02 10.31 -14.64
N ALA A 11 -2.43 9.23 -13.97
CA ALA A 11 -3.83 8.93 -13.67
C ALA A 11 -4.51 10.06 -12.88
N GLY A 12 -3.81 10.66 -11.91
CA GLY A 12 -4.30 11.82 -11.18
C GLY A 12 -4.62 13.02 -12.09
N LYS A 13 -3.81 13.24 -13.14
CA LYS A 13 -4.09 14.28 -14.16
C LYS A 13 -5.25 13.88 -15.08
N MET A 14 -5.30 12.62 -15.49
CA MET A 14 -6.34 12.10 -16.38
C MET A 14 -7.70 12.05 -15.71
N LEU A 15 -7.75 11.80 -14.38
CA LEU A 15 -8.98 11.74 -13.60
C LEU A 15 -9.84 13.00 -13.75
N ALA A 16 -9.20 14.17 -13.76
CA ALA A 16 -9.90 15.45 -13.93
C ALA A 16 -10.50 15.63 -15.34
N LYS A 17 -9.89 15.04 -16.38
CA LYS A 17 -10.31 15.17 -17.78
C LYS A 17 -11.26 14.07 -18.24
N ALA A 18 -10.89 12.82 -17.98
CA ALA A 18 -11.63 11.64 -18.45
C ALA A 18 -12.77 11.23 -17.52
N GLY A 19 -12.73 11.69 -16.26
CA GLY A 19 -13.66 11.28 -15.21
C GLY A 19 -13.30 9.91 -14.60
N PRO A 20 -13.87 9.61 -13.42
CA PRO A 20 -13.50 8.45 -12.64
C PRO A 20 -13.87 7.12 -13.33
N ARG A 21 -15.06 7.00 -13.86
CA ARG A 21 -15.57 5.76 -14.47
C ARG A 21 -14.71 5.31 -15.65
N ARG A 22 -14.42 6.23 -16.60
CA ARG A 22 -13.63 5.89 -17.81
C ARG A 22 -12.21 5.47 -17.43
N LEU A 23 -11.63 6.14 -16.45
CA LEU A 23 -10.27 5.82 -15.99
C LEU A 23 -10.21 4.44 -15.30
N THR A 24 -11.23 4.09 -14.49
CA THR A 24 -11.34 2.77 -13.88
C THR A 24 -11.50 1.68 -14.95
N ILE A 25 -12.33 1.90 -15.96
CA ILE A 25 -12.51 0.95 -17.08
C ILE A 25 -11.16 0.72 -17.80
N ALA A 26 -10.47 1.78 -18.17
CA ALA A 26 -9.15 1.67 -18.83
C ALA A 26 -8.14 0.91 -17.95
N GLY A 27 -8.10 1.20 -16.65
CA GLY A 27 -7.27 0.51 -15.68
C GLY A 27 -7.57 -0.99 -15.59
N GLY A 28 -8.85 -1.34 -15.50
CA GLY A 28 -9.32 -2.73 -15.43
C GLY A 28 -8.99 -3.54 -16.69
N LEU A 29 -9.20 -2.94 -17.86
CA LEU A 29 -8.87 -3.59 -19.15
C LEU A 29 -7.36 -3.79 -19.29
N MET A 30 -6.55 -2.80 -18.94
CA MET A 30 -5.08 -2.94 -18.96
C MET A 30 -4.58 -3.97 -17.97
N LEU A 31 -5.15 -4.01 -16.75
CA LEU A 31 -4.81 -5.02 -15.74
C LEU A 31 -5.11 -6.42 -16.27
N GLY A 32 -6.33 -6.65 -16.77
CA GLY A 32 -6.73 -7.94 -17.32
C GLY A 32 -5.89 -8.34 -18.52
N LEU A 33 -5.64 -7.42 -19.45
CA LEU A 33 -4.79 -7.65 -20.62
C LEU A 33 -3.38 -8.07 -20.23
N GLY A 34 -2.77 -7.36 -19.26
CA GLY A 34 -1.42 -7.71 -18.80
C GLY A 34 -1.34 -9.12 -18.22
N PHE A 35 -2.32 -9.53 -17.43
CA PHE A 35 -2.40 -10.88 -16.89
C PHE A 35 -2.66 -11.93 -17.99
N VAL A 36 -3.59 -11.69 -18.89
CA VAL A 36 -3.87 -12.61 -20.02
C VAL A 36 -2.64 -12.78 -20.90
N LEU A 37 -1.99 -11.68 -21.31
CA LEU A 37 -0.75 -11.75 -22.10
C LEU A 37 0.39 -12.44 -21.32
N GLY A 38 0.47 -12.20 -20.00
CA GLY A 38 1.42 -12.88 -19.13
C GLY A 38 1.19 -14.39 -19.06
N GLY A 39 -0.05 -14.86 -19.16
CA GLY A 39 -0.39 -16.27 -19.28
C GLY A 39 0.05 -16.86 -20.63
N PHE A 40 -0.20 -16.18 -21.74
CA PHE A 40 0.17 -16.70 -23.06
C PHE A 40 1.66 -16.62 -23.38
N PHE A 41 2.32 -15.53 -23.01
CA PHE A 41 3.68 -15.21 -23.42
C PHE A 41 4.71 -15.22 -22.29
N GLY A 42 4.29 -15.38 -21.05
CA GLY A 42 5.10 -15.19 -19.83
C GLY A 42 6.06 -16.33 -19.49
N THR A 43 6.68 -16.99 -20.48
CA THR A 43 7.67 -18.05 -20.28
C THR A 43 9.08 -17.51 -19.99
N SER A 44 9.33 -16.23 -20.26
CA SER A 44 10.60 -15.56 -20.02
C SER A 44 10.45 -14.40 -19.04
N PHE A 45 11.56 -14.02 -18.38
CA PHE A 45 11.61 -12.85 -17.51
C PHE A 45 11.13 -11.57 -18.20
N TRP A 46 11.62 -11.31 -19.42
CA TRP A 46 11.27 -10.09 -20.16
C TRP A 46 9.80 -10.04 -20.56
N ALA A 47 9.23 -11.17 -20.95
CA ALA A 47 7.80 -11.24 -21.26
C ALA A 47 6.95 -10.97 -20.01
N GLN A 48 7.27 -11.58 -18.86
CA GLN A 48 6.60 -11.28 -17.57
C GLN A 48 6.83 -9.84 -17.13
N PHE A 49 8.03 -9.30 -17.29
CA PHE A 49 8.31 -7.90 -16.99
C PHE A 49 7.43 -6.95 -17.80
N ILE A 50 7.27 -7.19 -19.09
CA ILE A 50 6.40 -6.36 -19.95
C ILE A 50 4.94 -6.55 -19.60
N CYS A 51 4.45 -7.80 -19.54
CA CYS A 51 3.03 -8.08 -19.35
C CYS A 51 2.55 -7.70 -17.96
N ILE A 52 3.23 -8.16 -16.92
CA ILE A 52 2.83 -7.92 -15.53
C ILE A 52 3.46 -6.62 -15.00
N GLY A 53 4.75 -6.41 -15.24
CA GLY A 53 5.46 -5.25 -14.72
C GLY A 53 4.99 -3.93 -15.34
N LEU A 54 4.88 -3.87 -16.66
CA LEU A 54 4.50 -2.63 -17.35
C LEU A 54 2.99 -2.55 -17.61
N ILE A 55 2.38 -3.51 -18.30
CA ILE A 55 0.98 -3.41 -18.72
C ILE A 55 0.03 -3.52 -17.52
N ALA A 56 0.11 -4.62 -16.75
CA ALA A 56 -0.75 -4.78 -15.58
C ALA A 56 -0.44 -3.74 -14.50
N GLY A 57 0.84 -3.42 -14.27
CA GLY A 57 1.26 -2.36 -13.37
C GLY A 57 0.69 -0.98 -13.73
N ALA A 58 0.64 -0.64 -15.03
CA ALA A 58 -0.01 0.57 -15.51
C ALA A 58 -1.52 0.53 -15.30
N GLY A 59 -2.16 -0.61 -15.53
CA GLY A 59 -3.59 -0.82 -15.25
C GLY A 59 -3.95 -0.55 -13.80
N ILE A 60 -3.15 -1.07 -12.86
CA ILE A 60 -3.30 -0.78 -11.43
C ILE A 60 -3.15 0.71 -11.16
N GLY A 61 -2.13 1.35 -11.75
CA GLY A 61 -1.86 2.78 -11.58
C GLY A 61 -3.03 3.68 -12.02
N LEU A 62 -3.70 3.33 -13.12
CA LEU A 62 -4.88 4.04 -13.61
C LEU A 62 -6.08 3.88 -12.67
N GLY A 63 -6.32 2.66 -12.19
CA GLY A 63 -7.50 2.32 -11.38
C GLY A 63 -7.40 2.72 -9.92
N TYR A 64 -6.23 2.59 -9.29
CA TYR A 64 -6.06 2.70 -7.83
C TYR A 64 -6.38 4.07 -7.23
N VAL A 65 -6.03 5.14 -7.93
CA VAL A 65 -6.26 6.50 -7.43
C VAL A 65 -7.75 6.87 -7.42
N VAL A 66 -8.56 6.23 -8.26
CA VAL A 66 -9.96 6.60 -8.49
C VAL A 66 -10.84 6.39 -7.25
N PRO A 67 -10.91 5.19 -6.63
CA PRO A 67 -11.76 4.97 -5.46
C PRO A 67 -11.34 5.83 -4.27
N ILE A 68 -10.05 6.13 -4.13
CA ILE A 68 -9.54 7.05 -3.11
C ILE A 68 -10.06 8.47 -3.37
N ALA A 69 -9.86 8.99 -4.57
CA ALA A 69 -10.24 10.36 -4.92
C ALA A 69 -11.76 10.57 -4.94
N VAL A 70 -12.52 9.57 -5.35
CA VAL A 70 -13.99 9.60 -5.33
C VAL A 70 -14.50 9.44 -3.89
N GLY A 71 -13.95 8.50 -3.14
CA GLY A 71 -14.37 8.21 -1.77
C GLY A 71 -14.23 9.41 -0.83
N VAL A 72 -13.10 10.13 -0.86
CA VAL A 72 -12.91 11.32 0.00
C VAL A 72 -13.82 12.51 -0.38
N LYS A 73 -14.36 12.52 -1.60
CA LYS A 73 -15.35 13.54 -2.01
C LYS A 73 -16.75 13.20 -1.51
N TRP A 74 -17.13 11.92 -1.53
CA TRP A 74 -18.40 11.44 -1.00
C TRP A 74 -18.45 11.44 0.53
N PHE A 75 -17.33 11.14 1.20
CA PHE A 75 -17.23 11.00 2.65
C PHE A 75 -16.14 11.91 3.24
N PRO A 76 -16.31 13.24 3.14
CA PRO A 76 -15.31 14.20 3.65
C PRO A 76 -15.21 14.20 5.18
N ASP A 77 -16.19 13.64 5.89
CA ASP A 77 -16.24 13.43 7.33
C ASP A 77 -15.45 12.17 7.79
N LYS A 78 -15.31 11.18 6.93
CA LYS A 78 -14.70 9.86 7.23
C LYS A 78 -13.62 9.49 6.24
N LYS A 79 -12.77 10.45 5.86
CA LYS A 79 -11.72 10.26 4.82
C LYS A 79 -10.78 9.10 5.11
N GLY A 80 -10.39 8.91 6.37
CA GLY A 80 -9.50 7.81 6.76
C GLY A 80 -10.18 6.45 6.60
N MET A 81 -11.39 6.32 7.11
CA MET A 81 -12.17 5.08 6.97
C MET A 81 -12.39 4.73 5.50
N ILE A 82 -12.85 5.69 4.71
CA ILE A 82 -13.16 5.43 3.29
C ILE A 82 -11.92 5.15 2.44
N THR A 83 -10.80 5.83 2.68
CA THR A 83 -9.55 5.52 2.01
C THR A 83 -9.05 4.14 2.40
N GLY A 84 -9.14 3.78 3.67
CA GLY A 84 -8.79 2.45 4.15
C GLY A 84 -9.65 1.36 3.52
N LEU A 85 -10.96 1.55 3.47
CA LEU A 85 -11.91 0.61 2.85
C LEU A 85 -11.65 0.49 1.34
N ALA A 86 -11.42 1.60 0.64
CA ALA A 86 -11.15 1.63 -0.79
C ALA A 86 -9.92 0.80 -1.19
N VAL A 87 -8.93 0.72 -0.30
CA VAL A 87 -7.69 -0.03 -0.57
C VAL A 87 -7.59 -1.37 0.20
N ALA A 88 -8.58 -1.70 1.04
CA ALA A 88 -8.58 -2.94 1.85
C ALA A 88 -8.51 -4.20 0.98
N GLY A 89 -9.10 -4.16 -0.21
CA GLY A 89 -9.05 -5.24 -1.18
C GLY A 89 -7.63 -5.68 -1.55
N PHE A 90 -6.65 -4.79 -1.53
CA PHE A 90 -5.25 -5.15 -1.75
C PHE A 90 -4.64 -5.98 -0.60
N GLY A 91 -5.12 -5.79 0.63
CA GLY A 91 -4.69 -6.61 1.77
C GLY A 91 -5.32 -7.99 1.73
N PHE A 92 -6.65 -8.03 1.69
CA PHE A 92 -7.40 -9.30 1.67
C PHE A 92 -7.25 -10.06 0.35
N GLY A 93 -7.12 -9.33 -0.76
CA GLY A 93 -6.99 -9.92 -2.10
C GLY A 93 -5.81 -10.87 -2.20
N ALA A 94 -4.66 -10.52 -1.62
CA ALA A 94 -3.50 -11.40 -1.63
C ALA A 94 -3.83 -12.78 -1.02
N THR A 95 -4.50 -12.81 0.13
CA THR A 95 -4.91 -14.06 0.79
C THR A 95 -5.89 -14.84 -0.09
N ILE A 96 -6.92 -14.18 -0.62
CA ILE A 96 -7.96 -14.84 -1.43
C ILE A 96 -7.35 -15.47 -2.69
N TRP A 97 -6.61 -14.70 -3.47
CA TRP A 97 -6.10 -15.14 -4.77
C TRP A 97 -4.98 -16.18 -4.64
N VAL A 98 -4.10 -16.05 -3.63
CA VAL A 98 -3.06 -17.05 -3.36
C VAL A 98 -3.68 -18.38 -2.88
N LYS A 99 -4.67 -18.33 -2.00
CA LYS A 99 -5.36 -19.54 -1.53
C LYS A 99 -6.19 -20.20 -2.62
N LEU A 100 -6.85 -19.43 -3.48
CA LEU A 100 -7.59 -19.95 -4.61
C LEU A 100 -6.66 -20.63 -5.63
N ALA A 101 -5.48 -20.06 -5.87
CA ALA A 101 -4.47 -20.70 -6.71
C ALA A 101 -3.93 -21.99 -6.10
N GLY A 102 -3.58 -21.97 -4.80
CA GLY A 102 -2.77 -23.02 -4.18
C GLY A 102 -3.52 -24.11 -3.43
N SER A 103 -4.64 -23.79 -2.75
CA SER A 103 -5.26 -24.75 -1.81
C SER A 103 -6.78 -24.78 -1.80
N TRP A 104 -7.47 -23.66 -1.99
CA TRP A 104 -8.93 -23.68 -1.97
C TRP A 104 -9.51 -24.36 -3.22
N PHE A 105 -10.55 -25.14 -3.01
CA PHE A 105 -11.21 -25.93 -4.08
C PHE A 105 -10.26 -26.84 -4.85
N GLY A 106 -9.25 -27.39 -4.16
CA GLY A 106 -8.22 -28.23 -4.75
C GLY A 106 -7.02 -27.47 -5.34
N GLY A 107 -7.08 -26.13 -5.35
CA GLY A 107 -6.02 -25.26 -5.88
C GLY A 107 -5.96 -25.21 -7.40
N LEU A 108 -6.23 -24.07 -8.00
CA LEU A 108 -6.22 -23.92 -9.48
C LEU A 108 -4.90 -24.36 -10.13
N LEU A 109 -3.78 -24.20 -9.43
CA LEU A 109 -2.46 -24.61 -9.92
C LEU A 109 -2.33 -26.12 -10.14
N ASN A 110 -3.22 -26.95 -9.54
CA ASN A 110 -3.15 -28.40 -9.65
C ASN A 110 -3.92 -28.95 -10.85
N TYR A 111 -4.94 -28.19 -11.36
CA TYR A 111 -5.82 -28.72 -12.40
C TYR A 111 -6.26 -27.71 -13.47
N ALA A 112 -5.93 -26.40 -13.29
CA ALA A 112 -6.37 -25.43 -14.28
C ALA A 112 -5.64 -25.62 -15.61
N GLU A 113 -6.40 -25.87 -16.64
CA GLU A 113 -5.92 -25.98 -18.02
C GLU A 113 -6.86 -25.18 -18.94
N VAL A 114 -6.34 -24.10 -19.52
CA VAL A 114 -7.10 -23.21 -20.41
C VAL A 114 -6.29 -23.05 -21.69
N PHE A 115 -6.91 -23.29 -22.83
CA PHE A 115 -6.25 -23.24 -24.15
C PHE A 115 -5.02 -24.13 -24.29
N GLY A 116 -4.94 -25.24 -23.54
CA GLY A 116 -3.77 -26.13 -23.54
C GLY A 116 -2.53 -25.55 -22.84
N LEU A 117 -2.71 -24.49 -22.06
CA LEU A 117 -1.60 -23.87 -21.30
C LEU A 117 -1.35 -24.63 -19.98
N PRO A 118 -0.08 -24.67 -19.52
CA PRO A 118 0.25 -25.21 -18.20
C PRO A 118 -0.53 -24.51 -17.07
N PRO A 119 -0.72 -25.15 -15.90
CA PRO A 119 -1.53 -24.60 -14.81
C PRO A 119 -1.19 -23.18 -14.38
N VAL A 120 0.10 -22.86 -14.23
CA VAL A 120 0.54 -21.51 -13.85
C VAL A 120 0.08 -20.46 -14.86
N GLN A 121 0.28 -20.72 -16.15
CA GLN A 121 -0.12 -19.84 -17.24
C GLN A 121 -1.64 -19.72 -17.33
N SER A 122 -2.35 -20.85 -17.17
CA SER A 122 -3.81 -20.90 -17.13
C SER A 122 -4.38 -20.03 -16.00
N VAL A 123 -3.79 -20.07 -14.80
CA VAL A 123 -4.17 -19.23 -13.67
C VAL A 123 -3.99 -17.74 -14.00
N PHE A 124 -2.92 -17.35 -14.68
CA PHE A 124 -2.75 -15.97 -15.13
C PHE A 124 -3.88 -15.53 -16.07
N VAL A 125 -4.25 -16.36 -17.04
CA VAL A 125 -5.38 -16.05 -17.97
C VAL A 125 -6.69 -15.93 -17.21
N ILE A 126 -7.01 -16.90 -16.35
CA ILE A 126 -8.23 -16.91 -15.53
C ILE A 126 -8.29 -15.63 -14.67
N TYR A 127 -7.22 -15.31 -13.94
CA TYR A 127 -7.18 -14.13 -13.09
C TYR A 127 -7.26 -12.84 -13.89
N GLY A 128 -6.64 -12.78 -15.07
CA GLY A 128 -6.74 -11.62 -15.95
C GLY A 128 -8.17 -11.30 -16.35
N VAL A 129 -8.95 -12.32 -16.74
CA VAL A 129 -10.37 -12.16 -17.06
C VAL A 129 -11.18 -11.77 -15.83
N ILE A 130 -11.00 -12.46 -14.70
CA ILE A 130 -11.72 -12.16 -13.45
C ILE A 130 -11.43 -10.74 -12.99
N PHE A 131 -10.18 -10.32 -12.98
CA PHE A 131 -9.80 -8.96 -12.55
C PHE A 131 -10.39 -7.90 -13.46
N ALA A 132 -10.35 -8.10 -14.78
CA ALA A 132 -11.00 -7.19 -15.71
C ALA A 132 -12.49 -7.06 -15.40
N VAL A 133 -13.22 -8.18 -15.29
CA VAL A 133 -14.65 -8.20 -14.99
C VAL A 133 -14.96 -7.51 -13.67
N LEU A 134 -14.25 -7.84 -12.59
CA LEU A 134 -14.48 -7.24 -11.27
C LEU A 134 -14.26 -5.72 -11.29
N VAL A 135 -13.19 -5.25 -11.95
CA VAL A 135 -12.91 -3.81 -12.04
C VAL A 135 -13.95 -3.11 -12.93
N LEU A 136 -14.41 -3.74 -14.02
CA LEU A 136 -15.48 -3.21 -14.85
C LEU A 136 -16.79 -3.09 -14.07
N LEU A 137 -17.16 -4.08 -13.28
CA LEU A 137 -18.33 -4.01 -12.40
C LEU A 137 -18.16 -2.91 -11.35
N GLY A 138 -17.00 -2.82 -10.71
CA GLY A 138 -16.70 -1.74 -9.77
C GLY A 138 -16.72 -0.35 -10.39
N SER A 139 -16.43 -0.23 -11.70
CA SER A 139 -16.46 1.05 -12.40
C SER A 139 -17.83 1.70 -12.46
N ILE A 140 -18.91 0.91 -12.33
CA ILE A 140 -20.30 1.39 -12.39
C ILE A 140 -20.58 2.42 -11.28
N VAL A 141 -20.02 2.19 -10.08
CA VAL A 141 -20.22 3.05 -8.91
C VAL A 141 -19.17 4.16 -8.81
N MET A 142 -18.18 4.19 -9.70
CA MET A 142 -17.14 5.24 -9.70
C MET A 142 -17.63 6.52 -10.36
N VAL A 143 -18.36 7.32 -9.58
CA VAL A 143 -18.90 8.63 -9.99
C VAL A 143 -18.56 9.70 -8.95
N ASN A 144 -18.30 10.93 -9.40
CA ASN A 144 -18.14 12.05 -8.49
C ASN A 144 -19.49 12.46 -7.89
N PRO A 145 -19.54 12.96 -6.62
CA PRO A 145 -20.73 13.57 -6.10
C PRO A 145 -21.11 14.84 -6.91
N PRO A 146 -22.40 15.27 -6.85
CA PRO A 146 -22.83 16.53 -7.43
C PRO A 146 -22.04 17.73 -6.88
N GLU A 147 -21.98 18.82 -7.65
CA GLU A 147 -21.35 20.05 -7.18
C GLU A 147 -22.07 20.58 -5.93
N GLY A 148 -21.29 20.97 -4.92
CA GLY A 148 -21.84 21.46 -3.65
C GLY A 148 -22.29 20.37 -2.67
N TYR A 149 -22.14 19.09 -3.00
CA TYR A 149 -22.50 17.99 -2.09
C TYR A 149 -21.79 18.10 -0.74
N LYS A 150 -22.56 17.95 0.33
CA LYS A 150 -22.09 17.86 1.70
C LYS A 150 -22.96 16.81 2.43
N PRO A 151 -22.35 15.91 3.24
CA PRO A 151 -23.13 15.03 4.11
C PRO A 151 -23.96 15.81 5.10
N GLU A 152 -25.14 15.31 5.46
CA GLU A 152 -26.03 15.93 6.45
C GLU A 152 -25.31 16.09 7.80
N GLY A 153 -25.45 17.26 8.40
CA GLY A 153 -24.87 17.58 9.72
C GLY A 153 -23.36 17.77 9.74
N TRP A 154 -22.65 17.62 8.61
CA TRP A 154 -21.22 17.81 8.57
C TRP A 154 -20.82 19.26 8.27
N GLN A 155 -19.93 19.79 9.12
CA GLN A 155 -19.24 21.04 8.86
C GLN A 155 -17.73 20.80 8.79
N PRO A 156 -17.03 21.43 7.83
CA PRO A 156 -15.57 21.29 7.75
C PRO A 156 -14.92 21.84 9.02
N SER A 157 -13.90 21.13 9.55
CA SER A 157 -13.06 21.67 10.62
C SER A 157 -12.35 22.95 10.16
N GLU A 158 -11.91 23.80 11.09
CA GLU A 158 -11.22 25.06 10.75
C GLU A 158 -10.05 24.84 9.77
N THR A 159 -9.26 23.77 9.95
CA THR A 159 -8.17 23.41 9.04
C THR A 159 -8.69 22.99 7.65
N GLN A 160 -9.79 22.26 7.61
CA GLN A 160 -10.44 21.85 6.37
C GLN A 160 -11.19 23.03 5.72
N ALA A 161 -11.78 23.89 6.52
CA ALA A 161 -12.41 25.11 6.09
C ALA A 161 -11.38 26.08 5.48
N ALA A 162 -10.24 26.26 6.12
CA ALA A 162 -9.13 27.07 5.61
C ALA A 162 -8.56 26.48 4.31
N ALA A 163 -8.41 25.18 4.20
CA ALA A 163 -8.00 24.51 2.96
C ALA A 163 -9.07 24.57 1.85
N ASN A 164 -10.36 24.75 2.21
CA ASN A 164 -11.49 24.81 1.28
C ASN A 164 -12.05 26.24 1.05
N GLN A 165 -11.89 27.16 2.03
CA GLN A 165 -12.47 28.52 1.98
C GLN A 165 -11.84 29.47 0.94
N GLY A 166 -10.68 29.10 0.39
CA GLY A 166 -10.08 29.89 -0.69
C GLY A 166 -10.39 29.39 -2.10
N GLY A 167 -11.19 28.35 -2.27
CA GLY A 167 -11.30 27.66 -3.57
C GLY A 167 -9.95 27.07 -4.04
N VAL A 168 -8.95 27.06 -3.19
CA VAL A 168 -7.55 26.79 -3.51
C VAL A 168 -7.07 25.57 -2.74
N GLY A 169 -7.50 24.40 -3.22
CA GLY A 169 -6.67 23.22 -2.97
C GLY A 169 -5.30 23.46 -3.62
N PHE A 170 -4.23 23.07 -2.94
CA PHE A 170 -2.88 23.15 -3.53
C PHE A 170 -2.85 22.36 -4.83
N ALA A 171 -2.52 23.02 -5.92
CA ALA A 171 -2.18 22.33 -7.15
C ALA A 171 -0.84 21.59 -6.97
N PRO A 172 -0.54 20.52 -7.71
CA PRO A 172 0.69 19.75 -7.54
C PRO A 172 1.97 20.60 -7.57
N ASN A 173 2.04 21.61 -8.46
CA ASN A 173 3.18 22.52 -8.55
C ASN A 173 3.36 23.42 -7.32
N GLN A 174 2.29 23.68 -6.59
CA GLN A 174 2.32 24.41 -5.33
C GLN A 174 2.70 23.46 -4.18
N MET A 175 2.08 22.28 -4.11
CA MET A 175 2.39 21.25 -3.12
C MET A 175 3.88 20.87 -3.14
N LEU A 176 4.44 20.62 -4.32
CA LEU A 176 5.85 20.24 -4.51
C LEU A 176 6.85 21.33 -4.04
N LYS A 177 6.40 22.55 -3.79
CA LYS A 177 7.21 23.63 -3.22
C LYS A 177 7.14 23.73 -1.70
N THR A 178 6.36 22.87 -1.05
CA THR A 178 6.19 22.88 0.42
C THR A 178 7.10 21.89 1.09
N SER A 179 7.64 22.24 2.28
CA SER A 179 8.40 21.29 3.11
C SER A 179 7.53 20.11 3.57
N GLN A 180 6.24 20.34 3.75
CA GLN A 180 5.27 19.32 4.15
C GLN A 180 5.18 18.16 3.15
N PHE A 181 5.25 18.45 1.85
CA PHE A 181 5.31 17.41 0.84
C PHE A 181 6.51 16.49 1.07
N TYR A 182 7.69 17.05 1.22
CA TYR A 182 8.91 16.26 1.41
C TYR A 182 8.92 15.49 2.73
N SER A 183 8.42 16.10 3.80
CA SER A 183 8.29 15.40 5.09
C SER A 183 7.34 14.19 4.97
N ILE A 184 6.14 14.37 4.42
CA ILE A 184 5.16 13.30 4.23
C ILE A 184 5.72 12.23 3.28
N TRP A 185 6.40 12.64 2.21
CA TRP A 185 7.01 11.74 1.23
C TRP A 185 8.11 10.86 1.87
N VAL A 186 9.00 11.46 2.67
CA VAL A 186 10.07 10.72 3.39
C VAL A 186 9.47 9.77 4.42
N VAL A 187 8.47 10.21 5.19
CA VAL A 187 7.79 9.35 6.18
C VAL A 187 7.11 8.17 5.49
N PHE A 188 6.45 8.40 4.35
CA PHE A 188 5.87 7.33 3.56
C PHE A 188 6.92 6.38 3.01
N LEU A 189 8.01 6.91 2.44
CA LEU A 189 9.13 6.13 1.92
C LEU A 189 9.71 5.22 2.99
N SER A 190 10.04 5.76 4.16
CA SER A 190 10.63 5.01 5.28
C SER A 190 9.72 3.88 5.74
N SER A 191 8.43 4.17 5.95
CA SER A 191 7.45 3.16 6.37
C SER A 191 7.21 2.10 5.29
N ALA A 192 7.22 2.49 4.02
CA ALA A 192 7.01 1.58 2.90
C ALA A 192 8.22 0.68 2.63
N ILE A 193 9.46 1.20 2.68
CA ILE A 193 10.69 0.39 2.56
C ILE A 193 10.74 -0.64 3.69
N ALA A 194 10.51 -0.21 4.92
CA ALA A 194 10.53 -1.07 6.09
C ALA A 194 9.52 -2.23 5.95
N GLY A 195 8.27 -1.90 5.58
CA GLY A 195 7.23 -2.90 5.39
C GLY A 195 7.51 -3.87 4.25
N LEU A 196 7.91 -3.37 3.08
CA LEU A 196 8.23 -4.21 1.92
C LEU A 196 9.43 -5.12 2.20
N MET A 197 10.50 -4.60 2.79
CA MET A 197 11.67 -5.38 3.13
C MET A 197 11.29 -6.56 4.06
N VAL A 198 10.52 -6.29 5.12
CA VAL A 198 10.09 -7.34 6.05
C VAL A 198 9.15 -8.35 5.39
N ILE A 199 8.19 -7.92 4.56
CA ILE A 199 7.30 -8.82 3.83
C ILE A 199 8.09 -9.82 2.99
N TYR A 200 9.17 -9.40 2.35
CA TYR A 200 10.01 -10.29 1.56
C TYR A 200 10.93 -11.19 2.41
N CYS A 201 11.34 -10.72 3.60
CA CYS A 201 12.28 -11.44 4.46
C CYS A 201 11.61 -12.32 5.51
N ILE A 202 10.38 -12.02 5.95
CA ILE A 202 9.78 -12.62 7.15
C ILE A 202 9.63 -14.15 7.06
N LYS A 203 9.37 -14.68 5.87
CA LYS A 203 9.29 -16.12 5.67
C LYS A 203 10.67 -16.78 5.84
N LEU A 204 11.69 -16.21 5.22
CA LEU A 204 13.07 -16.74 5.28
C LEU A 204 13.62 -16.60 6.69
N PHE A 205 13.53 -15.41 7.27
CA PHE A 205 13.91 -15.16 8.66
C PHE A 205 13.24 -16.11 9.65
N GLY A 206 11.93 -16.31 9.49
CA GLY A 206 11.16 -17.17 10.39
C GLY A 206 11.59 -18.63 10.30
N VAL A 207 11.86 -19.14 9.08
CA VAL A 207 12.38 -20.51 8.88
C VAL A 207 13.76 -20.63 9.52
N ASP A 208 14.72 -19.78 9.14
CA ASP A 208 16.09 -19.83 9.65
C ASP A 208 16.14 -19.75 11.19
N ALA A 209 15.31 -18.87 11.78
CA ALA A 209 15.31 -18.69 13.23
C ALA A 209 14.66 -19.84 13.99
N LEU A 210 13.61 -20.48 13.45
CA LEU A 210 12.95 -21.63 14.05
C LEU A 210 13.81 -22.90 13.90
N GLU A 211 14.41 -23.13 12.74
CA GLU A 211 15.32 -24.26 12.50
C GLU A 211 16.57 -24.17 13.39
N PHE A 212 17.14 -22.96 13.55
CA PHE A 212 18.25 -22.75 14.47
C PHE A 212 17.93 -23.14 15.93
N ARG A 213 16.67 -23.04 16.32
CA ARG A 213 16.18 -23.45 17.64
C ARG A 213 15.72 -24.91 17.70
N GLY A 214 15.86 -25.68 16.62
CA GLY A 214 15.42 -27.06 16.55
C GLY A 214 13.91 -27.26 16.59
N ILE A 215 13.13 -26.22 16.19
CA ILE A 215 11.67 -26.29 16.19
C ILE A 215 11.22 -27.00 14.92
N GLU A 216 10.52 -28.10 15.10
CA GLU A 216 9.92 -28.85 14.01
C GLU A 216 8.81 -28.02 13.31
N ASN A 217 8.59 -28.29 12.01
CA ASN A 217 7.58 -27.59 11.19
C ASN A 217 7.77 -26.08 11.06
N ALA A 218 9.02 -25.59 11.06
CA ALA A 218 9.37 -24.18 10.89
C ALA A 218 8.68 -23.54 9.67
N GLY A 219 8.65 -24.27 8.53
CA GLY A 219 7.98 -23.81 7.30
C GLY A 219 6.50 -23.54 7.49
N LEU A 220 5.74 -24.47 8.08
CA LEU A 220 4.30 -24.33 8.30
C LEU A 220 3.97 -23.20 9.27
N THR A 221 4.74 -23.07 10.34
CA THR A 221 4.58 -21.96 11.32
C THR A 221 4.80 -20.62 10.66
N THR A 222 5.83 -20.52 9.84
CA THR A 222 6.16 -19.27 9.14
C THR A 222 5.15 -18.93 8.06
N GLU A 223 4.63 -19.89 7.32
CA GLU A 223 3.53 -19.69 6.38
C GLU A 223 2.26 -19.19 7.07
N THR A 224 1.98 -19.71 8.27
CA THR A 224 0.89 -19.25 9.12
C THR A 224 1.09 -17.78 9.52
N ALA A 225 2.31 -17.40 9.93
CA ALA A 225 2.63 -16.02 10.27
C ALA A 225 2.45 -15.06 9.07
N VAL A 226 2.88 -15.47 7.85
CA VAL A 226 2.69 -14.68 6.62
C VAL A 226 1.20 -14.53 6.27
N ALA A 227 0.40 -15.57 6.45
CA ALA A 227 -1.05 -15.49 6.24
C ALA A 227 -1.72 -14.50 7.20
N TRP A 228 -1.37 -14.54 8.47
CA TRP A 228 -1.85 -13.56 9.46
C TRP A 228 -1.37 -12.14 9.16
N LEU A 229 -0.12 -11.94 8.72
CA LEU A 229 0.38 -10.64 8.27
C LEU A 229 -0.52 -10.06 7.18
N ALA A 230 -0.92 -10.85 6.19
CA ALA A 230 -1.78 -10.40 5.10
C ALA A 230 -3.19 -10.01 5.57
N ILE A 231 -3.78 -10.79 6.46
CA ILE A 231 -5.09 -10.49 7.07
C ILE A 231 -5.03 -9.18 7.85
N PHE A 232 -4.02 -9.04 8.73
CA PHE A 232 -3.86 -7.83 9.54
C PHE A 232 -3.47 -6.61 8.69
N ASN A 233 -2.81 -6.81 7.55
CA ASN A 233 -2.59 -5.73 6.57
C ASN A 233 -3.92 -5.18 6.02
N GLY A 234 -4.85 -6.06 5.67
CA GLY A 234 -6.20 -5.64 5.26
C GLY A 234 -6.97 -4.92 6.35
N LEU A 235 -6.98 -5.48 7.57
CA LEU A 235 -7.62 -4.88 8.75
C LEU A 235 -6.98 -3.54 9.12
N GLY A 236 -5.66 -3.45 9.07
CA GLY A 236 -4.90 -2.24 9.38
C GLY A 236 -5.30 -1.05 8.50
N ARG A 237 -5.61 -1.28 7.23
CA ARG A 237 -6.10 -0.24 6.32
C ARG A 237 -7.40 0.39 6.83
N ILE A 238 -8.35 -0.43 7.24
CA ILE A 238 -9.65 0.04 7.72
C ILE A 238 -9.51 0.67 9.10
N LEU A 239 -8.91 -0.04 10.04
CA LEU A 239 -8.87 0.37 11.44
C LEU A 239 -7.98 1.60 11.67
N TRP A 240 -6.78 1.69 11.08
CA TRP A 240 -5.99 2.92 11.13
C TRP A 240 -6.69 4.10 10.46
N GLY A 241 -7.43 3.85 9.38
CA GLY A 241 -8.29 4.84 8.76
C GLY A 241 -9.31 5.41 9.76
N MET A 242 -10.09 4.53 10.41
CA MET A 242 -11.09 4.90 11.41
C MET A 242 -10.49 5.57 12.65
N ILE A 243 -9.37 5.05 13.16
CA ILE A 243 -8.65 5.63 14.29
C ILE A 243 -8.23 7.06 13.94
N SER A 244 -7.67 7.26 12.75
CA SER A 244 -7.20 8.57 12.31
C SER A 244 -8.31 9.60 12.11
N ASP A 245 -9.53 9.17 11.83
CA ASP A 245 -10.69 10.06 11.77
C ASP A 245 -11.04 10.66 13.16
N ARG A 246 -10.67 9.94 14.25
CA ARG A 246 -10.93 10.38 15.63
C ARG A 246 -9.78 11.16 16.25
N ILE A 247 -8.52 10.66 16.11
CA ILE A 247 -7.34 11.25 16.78
C ILE A 247 -6.55 12.24 15.89
N GLY A 248 -6.95 12.38 14.63
CA GLY A 248 -6.25 13.19 13.63
C GLY A 248 -5.16 12.42 12.87
N ARG A 249 -4.91 12.83 11.63
CA ARG A 249 -3.98 12.12 10.69
C ARG A 249 -2.55 12.15 11.18
N LYS A 250 -2.07 13.32 11.58
CA LYS A 250 -0.70 13.49 12.08
C LYS A 250 -0.42 12.58 13.26
N THR A 251 -1.28 12.61 14.29
CA THR A 251 -1.15 11.76 15.49
C THR A 251 -1.18 10.28 15.14
N ALA A 252 -2.10 9.87 14.27
CA ALA A 252 -2.21 8.48 13.83
C ALA A 252 -0.95 8.01 13.11
N ILE A 253 -0.37 8.81 12.19
CA ILE A 253 0.87 8.47 11.49
C ILE A 253 2.05 8.37 12.46
N VAL A 254 2.15 9.29 13.42
CA VAL A 254 3.21 9.25 14.44
C VAL A 254 3.11 7.96 15.25
N ILE A 255 1.94 7.66 15.83
CA ILE A 255 1.74 6.46 16.64
C ILE A 255 2.02 5.20 15.81
N MET A 256 1.49 5.13 14.59
CA MET A 256 1.69 4.00 13.69
C MET A 256 3.18 3.79 13.36
N SER A 257 3.90 4.86 13.02
CA SER A 257 5.32 4.78 12.67
C SER A 257 6.19 4.38 13.85
N LEU A 258 5.92 4.92 15.04
CA LEU A 258 6.63 4.53 16.26
C LEU A 258 6.32 3.08 16.66
N ALA A 259 5.04 2.67 16.59
CA ALA A 259 4.64 1.29 16.85
C ALA A 259 5.26 0.31 15.86
N GLN A 260 5.34 0.67 14.57
CA GLN A 260 6.00 -0.13 13.54
C GLN A 260 7.49 -0.27 13.82
N GLY A 261 8.18 0.82 14.15
CA GLY A 261 9.59 0.80 14.52
C GLY A 261 9.86 -0.08 15.73
N ALA A 262 9.08 0.08 16.79
CA ALA A 262 9.16 -0.76 17.99
C ALA A 262 8.90 -2.24 17.69
N ALA A 263 7.84 -2.55 16.92
CA ALA A 263 7.51 -3.93 16.54
C ALA A 263 8.67 -4.60 15.79
N MET A 264 9.33 -3.89 14.87
CA MET A 264 10.47 -4.42 14.10
C MET A 264 11.68 -4.70 14.99
N LEU A 265 12.05 -3.76 15.86
CA LEU A 265 13.15 -3.95 16.80
C LEU A 265 12.88 -5.08 17.79
N MET A 266 11.63 -5.16 18.31
CA MET A 266 11.21 -6.22 19.22
C MET A 266 11.15 -7.58 18.54
N THR A 267 10.71 -7.66 17.30
CA THR A 267 10.61 -8.93 16.56
C THR A 267 11.95 -9.63 16.51
N TYR A 268 13.00 -8.92 16.12
CA TYR A 268 14.33 -9.49 16.11
C TYR A 268 14.76 -9.94 17.51
N HIS A 269 14.67 -9.04 18.48
CA HIS A 269 15.24 -9.26 19.81
C HIS A 269 14.50 -10.36 20.58
N VAL A 270 13.17 -10.26 20.66
CA VAL A 270 12.35 -11.21 21.39
C VAL A 270 12.33 -12.58 20.71
N PHE A 271 12.16 -12.63 19.40
CA PHE A 271 12.02 -13.90 18.70
C PHE A 271 13.31 -14.73 18.71
N ILE A 272 14.46 -14.09 18.46
CA ILE A 272 15.75 -14.78 18.49
C ILE A 272 16.11 -15.27 19.88
N HIS A 273 15.82 -14.50 20.93
CA HIS A 273 16.14 -14.90 22.29
C HIS A 273 15.18 -15.90 22.89
N THR A 274 13.90 -15.85 22.54
CA THR A 274 12.87 -16.71 23.16
C THR A 274 12.50 -17.91 22.31
N GLY A 275 12.67 -17.86 20.98
CA GLY A 275 12.23 -18.91 20.05
C GLY A 275 10.72 -19.16 20.05
N LEU A 276 9.92 -18.22 20.57
CA LEU A 276 8.47 -18.39 20.68
C LEU A 276 7.82 -18.28 19.30
N THR A 277 7.28 -19.38 18.80
CA THR A 277 6.50 -19.43 17.54
C THR A 277 5.33 -18.44 17.55
N THR A 278 4.65 -18.32 18.69
CA THR A 278 3.59 -17.31 18.90
C THR A 278 4.12 -15.89 18.76
N GLY A 279 5.36 -15.63 19.19
CA GLY A 279 6.02 -14.33 19.04
C GLY A 279 6.19 -13.91 17.58
N LEU A 280 6.54 -14.83 16.69
CA LEU A 280 6.62 -14.57 15.25
C LEU A 280 5.25 -14.20 14.66
N ILE A 281 4.21 -14.94 15.03
CA ILE A 281 2.84 -14.67 14.54
C ILE A 281 2.35 -13.30 15.02
N VAL A 282 2.53 -12.98 16.31
CA VAL A 282 2.14 -11.67 16.87
C VAL A 282 2.90 -10.53 16.19
N ALA A 283 4.22 -10.69 16.00
CA ALA A 283 5.03 -9.71 15.29
C ALA A 283 4.55 -9.51 13.85
N ALA A 284 4.27 -10.61 13.13
CA ALA A 284 3.73 -10.55 11.78
C ALA A 284 2.38 -9.81 11.73
N CYS A 285 1.48 -10.06 12.69
CA CYS A 285 0.21 -9.36 12.82
C CYS A 285 0.41 -7.84 13.03
N LEU A 286 1.28 -7.45 13.96
CA LEU A 286 1.55 -6.04 14.26
C LEU A 286 2.19 -5.31 13.07
N ILE A 287 3.19 -5.93 12.45
CA ILE A 287 3.85 -5.39 11.27
C ILE A 287 2.87 -5.25 10.10
N GLY A 288 2.08 -6.29 9.84
CA GLY A 288 1.05 -6.27 8.81
C GLY A 288 0.01 -5.17 9.07
N PHE A 289 -0.49 -5.06 10.29
CA PHE A 289 -1.47 -4.06 10.70
C PHE A 289 -0.99 -2.63 10.47
N ASN A 290 0.22 -2.31 10.94
CA ASN A 290 0.79 -0.97 10.76
C ASN A 290 1.14 -0.70 9.29
N TYR A 291 1.71 -1.68 8.58
CA TYR A 291 1.99 -1.53 7.15
C TYR A 291 0.72 -1.31 6.32
N GLY A 292 -0.40 -1.95 6.68
CA GLY A 292 -1.70 -1.67 6.08
C GLY A 292 -2.13 -0.21 6.27
N GLY A 293 -1.90 0.34 7.45
CA GLY A 293 -2.27 1.71 7.82
C GLY A 293 -1.71 2.80 6.92
N ILE A 294 -0.49 2.62 6.36
CA ILE A 294 0.11 3.63 5.46
C ILE A 294 -0.78 3.93 4.25
N PHE A 295 -1.47 2.92 3.71
CA PHE A 295 -2.32 3.09 2.53
C PHE A 295 -3.65 3.80 2.82
N ALA A 296 -4.06 3.88 4.07
CA ALA A 296 -5.22 4.66 4.51
C ALA A 296 -4.82 6.09 4.94
N LEU A 297 -3.73 6.21 5.67
CA LEU A 297 -3.34 7.47 6.32
C LEU A 297 -2.73 8.48 5.35
N PHE A 298 -1.87 8.03 4.41
CA PHE A 298 -1.19 8.95 3.50
C PHE A 298 -2.11 9.60 2.46
N PRO A 299 -3.09 8.93 1.84
CA PRO A 299 -4.08 9.62 1.02
C PRO A 299 -4.97 10.55 1.85
N ALA A 300 -5.35 10.15 3.08
CA ALA A 300 -6.17 10.97 3.96
C ALA A 300 -5.46 12.27 4.39
N ILE A 301 -4.18 12.18 4.82
CA ILE A 301 -3.41 13.39 5.16
C ILE A 301 -3.14 14.27 3.94
N THR A 302 -2.97 13.67 2.75
CA THR A 302 -2.86 14.43 1.50
C THR A 302 -4.11 15.27 1.26
N ALA A 303 -5.29 14.69 1.47
CA ALA A 303 -6.56 15.39 1.33
C ALA A 303 -6.73 16.48 2.39
N ASP A 304 -6.29 16.24 3.63
CA ASP A 304 -6.41 17.21 4.74
C ASP A 304 -5.41 18.37 4.60
N TYR A 305 -4.18 18.12 4.17
CA TYR A 305 -3.13 19.14 4.07
C TYR A 305 -3.18 19.94 2.77
N PHE A 306 -3.56 19.29 1.67
CA PHE A 306 -3.48 19.89 0.33
C PHE A 306 -4.84 20.06 -0.36
N GLY A 307 -5.93 19.69 0.32
CA GLY A 307 -7.31 19.87 -0.15
C GLY A 307 -7.87 18.71 -0.97
N ASN A 308 -9.20 18.59 -0.94
CA ASN A 308 -9.93 17.48 -1.55
C ASN A 308 -10.03 17.58 -3.08
N LYS A 309 -10.01 18.82 -3.63
CA LYS A 309 -10.22 19.07 -5.06
C LYS A 309 -9.17 18.38 -5.93
N GLU A 310 -7.91 18.49 -5.53
CA GLU A 310 -6.75 17.99 -6.26
C GLU A 310 -6.16 16.71 -5.65
N VAL A 311 -6.89 16.05 -4.73
CA VAL A 311 -6.35 14.91 -3.98
C VAL A 311 -5.78 13.80 -4.86
N GLY A 312 -6.46 13.45 -5.95
CA GLY A 312 -5.97 12.41 -6.87
C GLY A 312 -4.65 12.79 -7.55
N ARG A 313 -4.47 14.07 -7.90
CA ARG A 313 -3.22 14.58 -8.51
C ARG A 313 -2.10 14.67 -7.47
N ASN A 314 -2.41 15.17 -6.29
CA ASN A 314 -1.45 15.36 -5.20
C ASN A 314 -0.99 14.03 -4.62
N TYR A 315 -1.92 13.11 -4.39
CA TYR A 315 -1.59 11.79 -3.86
C TYR A 315 -0.77 10.96 -4.85
N GLY A 316 -0.97 11.09 -6.15
CA GLY A 316 -0.10 10.47 -7.14
C GLY A 316 1.38 10.81 -6.96
N TRP A 317 1.69 12.07 -6.66
CA TRP A 317 3.06 12.50 -6.34
C TRP A 317 3.56 11.95 -5.00
N ILE A 318 2.74 11.97 -3.96
CA ILE A 318 3.12 11.39 -2.65
C ILE A 318 3.33 9.88 -2.78
N PHE A 319 2.49 9.19 -3.56
CA PHE A 319 2.58 7.75 -3.79
C PHE A 319 3.85 7.33 -4.56
N SER A 320 4.55 8.25 -5.21
CA SER A 320 5.86 7.97 -5.81
C SER A 320 6.88 7.48 -4.78
N ALA A 321 6.73 7.84 -3.50
CA ALA A 321 7.50 7.27 -2.39
C ALA A 321 7.37 5.75 -2.32
N TYR A 322 6.14 5.23 -2.48
CA TYR A 322 5.89 3.79 -2.54
C TYR A 322 6.49 3.13 -3.79
N GLY A 323 6.53 3.85 -4.91
CA GLY A 323 7.22 3.40 -6.13
C GLY A 323 8.72 3.21 -5.91
N VAL A 324 9.37 4.18 -5.26
CA VAL A 324 10.79 4.08 -4.86
C VAL A 324 11.00 2.95 -3.85
N ALA A 325 10.13 2.85 -2.83
CA ALA A 325 10.17 1.76 -1.86
C ALA A 325 10.01 0.38 -2.52
N GLY A 326 9.21 0.29 -3.58
CA GLY A 326 8.99 -0.93 -4.34
C GLY A 326 10.22 -1.41 -5.13
N ILE A 327 11.20 -0.55 -5.35
CA ILE A 327 12.51 -0.90 -5.92
C ILE A 327 13.49 -1.19 -4.78
N VAL A 328 13.64 -0.24 -3.85
CA VAL A 328 14.66 -0.28 -2.80
C VAL A 328 14.40 -1.39 -1.79
N GLY A 329 13.14 -1.61 -1.37
CA GLY A 329 12.77 -2.61 -0.38
C GLY A 329 13.17 -4.04 -0.77
N PRO A 330 12.72 -4.55 -1.92
CA PRO A 330 13.11 -5.88 -2.39
C PRO A 330 14.60 -6.04 -2.67
N LEU A 331 15.28 -4.99 -3.16
CA LEU A 331 16.74 -5.03 -3.37
C LEU A 331 17.48 -5.17 -2.03
N LEU A 332 17.11 -4.40 -1.02
CA LEU A 332 17.67 -4.52 0.31
C LEU A 332 17.36 -5.91 0.92
N ALA A 333 16.14 -6.40 0.74
CA ALA A 333 15.74 -7.73 1.19
C ALA A 333 16.62 -8.82 0.56
N GLY A 334 16.94 -8.72 -0.74
CA GLY A 334 17.84 -9.64 -1.44
C GLY A 334 19.26 -9.60 -0.88
N ILE A 335 19.83 -8.41 -0.73
CA ILE A 335 21.18 -8.22 -0.17
C ILE A 335 21.28 -8.81 1.24
N PHE A 336 20.30 -8.56 2.10
CA PHE A 336 20.31 -9.08 3.47
C PHE A 336 20.06 -10.59 3.53
N LYS A 337 19.24 -11.12 2.63
CA LYS A 337 19.07 -12.57 2.48
C LYS A 337 20.40 -13.24 2.16
N ASP A 338 21.12 -12.72 1.16
CA ASP A 338 22.40 -13.30 0.74
C ASP A 338 23.47 -13.19 1.84
N ALA A 339 23.49 -12.08 2.59
CA ALA A 339 24.34 -11.90 3.74
C ALA A 339 23.99 -12.83 4.91
N ALA A 340 22.72 -13.15 5.13
CA ALA A 340 22.27 -14.07 6.16
C ALA A 340 22.55 -15.54 5.79
N ALA A 341 22.44 -15.92 4.52
CA ALA A 341 22.65 -17.28 4.03
C ALA A 341 24.08 -17.80 4.21
N GLY A 342 25.07 -16.91 4.40
CA GLY A 342 26.47 -17.27 4.68
C GLY A 342 26.76 -17.58 6.14
N GLY A 343 25.82 -17.45 7.07
CA GLY A 343 26.02 -17.58 8.50
C GLY A 343 25.30 -18.77 9.13
N ALA A 344 25.96 -19.45 10.07
CA ALA A 344 25.36 -20.51 10.86
C ALA A 344 24.37 -20.03 11.94
N SER A 345 24.00 -18.75 11.94
CA SER A 345 23.17 -18.12 12.97
C SER A 345 22.22 -17.10 12.36
N PRO A 346 20.97 -16.96 12.88
CA PRO A 346 20.02 -15.96 12.44
C PRO A 346 20.42 -14.50 12.75
N ILE A 347 21.58 -14.27 13.34
CA ILE A 347 22.14 -12.94 13.63
C ILE A 347 22.24 -12.08 12.36
N GLY A 348 22.49 -12.68 11.19
CA GLY A 348 22.52 -11.96 9.92
C GLY A 348 21.24 -11.17 9.62
N TRP A 349 20.11 -11.60 10.18
CA TRP A 349 18.81 -10.92 10.03
C TRP A 349 18.63 -9.69 10.95
N MET A 350 19.59 -9.43 11.88
CA MET A 350 19.49 -8.23 12.75
C MET A 350 19.48 -6.94 11.96
N THR A 351 20.36 -6.84 10.99
CA THR A 351 20.55 -5.60 10.21
C THR A 351 19.29 -5.12 9.50
N PRO A 352 18.54 -5.97 8.73
CA PRO A 352 17.31 -5.52 8.10
C PRO A 352 16.24 -5.05 9.08
N PHE A 353 16.04 -5.75 10.21
CA PHE A 353 15.08 -5.33 11.22
C PHE A 353 15.48 -4.03 11.92
N LEU A 354 16.78 -3.85 12.19
CA LEU A 354 17.31 -2.63 12.79
C LEU A 354 17.11 -1.43 11.85
N ILE A 355 17.51 -1.56 10.57
CA ILE A 355 17.34 -0.51 9.57
C ILE A 355 15.87 -0.16 9.41
N ALA A 356 15.00 -1.16 9.26
CA ALA A 356 13.56 -0.97 9.13
C ALA A 356 12.97 -0.26 10.36
N GLY A 357 13.32 -0.74 11.56
CA GLY A 357 12.83 -0.18 12.81
C GLY A 357 13.27 1.28 13.00
N VAL A 358 14.55 1.56 12.85
CA VAL A 358 15.12 2.92 12.99
C VAL A 358 14.52 3.86 11.93
N SER A 359 14.38 3.42 10.69
CA SER A 359 13.74 4.23 9.62
C SER A 359 12.32 4.65 9.99
N CYS A 360 11.51 3.72 10.54
CA CYS A 360 10.16 4.04 11.00
C CYS A 360 10.14 5.00 12.17
N LEU A 361 11.06 4.85 13.15
CA LEU A 361 11.16 5.77 14.28
C LEU A 361 11.54 7.19 13.81
N ILE A 362 12.52 7.33 12.92
CA ILE A 362 12.88 8.59 12.29
C ILE A 362 11.69 9.20 11.56
N GLY A 363 10.94 8.39 10.78
CA GLY A 363 9.72 8.83 10.12
C GLY A 363 8.69 9.38 11.11
N GLY A 364 8.46 8.68 12.23
CA GLY A 364 7.57 9.15 13.30
C GLY A 364 8.00 10.48 13.88
N VAL A 365 9.31 10.66 14.14
CA VAL A 365 9.89 11.92 14.64
C VAL A 365 9.73 13.06 13.62
N ILE A 366 10.01 12.82 12.33
CA ILE A 366 9.80 13.83 11.28
C ILE A 366 8.32 14.26 11.25
N MET A 367 7.40 13.31 11.37
CA MET A 367 5.97 13.62 11.36
C MET A 367 5.53 14.45 12.55
N LEU A 368 6.15 14.31 13.74
CA LEU A 368 5.87 15.14 14.92
C LEU A 368 6.06 16.63 14.63
N PHE A 369 7.05 16.98 13.83
CA PHE A 369 7.36 18.38 13.49
C PHE A 369 6.67 18.86 12.21
N THR A 370 5.94 18.00 11.50
CA THR A 370 5.24 18.34 10.26
C THR A 370 3.85 18.88 10.57
N ASN A 371 3.62 20.18 10.38
CA ASN A 371 2.31 20.81 10.54
C ASN A 371 1.67 21.09 9.16
N ALA A 372 0.32 21.23 9.13
CA ALA A 372 -0.38 21.54 7.90
C ALA A 372 0.14 22.85 7.26
N PRO A 373 0.28 22.89 5.93
CA PRO A 373 0.72 24.11 5.25
C PRO A 373 -0.33 25.22 5.44
N GLN A 374 0.13 26.41 5.81
CA GLN A 374 -0.75 27.56 5.85
C GLN A 374 -0.99 28.07 4.41
N PRO A 375 -2.23 28.34 4.00
CA PRO A 375 -2.49 29.03 2.74
C PRO A 375 -1.73 30.36 2.78
N LYS A 376 -0.91 30.65 1.78
CA LYS A 376 -0.37 32.00 1.64
C LYS A 376 -1.56 32.90 1.48
N SER A 377 -1.81 33.77 2.47
CA SER A 377 -2.74 34.88 2.30
C SER A 377 -2.37 35.57 0.98
N ARG A 378 -3.34 35.86 0.15
CA ARG A 378 -3.13 36.81 -0.93
C ARG A 378 -2.72 38.12 -0.27
N ALA A 379 -1.44 38.26 0.03
CA ALA A 379 -0.87 39.56 0.34
C ALA A 379 -1.09 40.39 -0.90
N SER A 380 -2.02 41.34 -0.76
CA SER A 380 -2.14 42.59 -1.47
C SER A 380 -1.47 42.62 -2.85
N ALA A 381 -2.24 42.29 -3.89
CA ALA A 381 -2.11 43.04 -5.14
C ALA A 381 -2.65 44.43 -4.85
N GLY A 382 -1.82 45.33 -4.37
CA GLY A 382 -1.94 46.75 -4.43
C GLY A 382 -1.12 47.22 -5.61
#